data_c9594da5c1ede6d0f433750ece602edc
#
_entry.id   c9594da5c1ede6d0f433750ece602edc
#
_cell.length_a   1.000
_cell.length_b   1.000
_cell.length_c   1.000
_cell.angle_alpha   90.00
_cell.angle_beta   90.00
_cell.angle_gamma   90.00
#
_symmetry.space_group_name_H-M   'P 1'
#
loop_
_entity.id
_entity.type
_entity.pdbx_description
1 polymer ?
#
loop_
_entity_poly.entity_id
_entity_poly.type
_entity_poly.pdbx_seq_one_letter_code
_entity_poly.pdbx_strand_id
1 'polypeptide(L)'
;MTSRNEVTQVKDYGAVLERVTTAIREAADGRRAMAAAVGVLKGEVPDYSWVGVYLLDGNELVLGPFVGKPSPHTRIPLGRGICGAAATEKTTIIVDDVNADPRYLACSIETRSEIVVPIMAGAEVLGEIDIDSDRQAAFGAEDKRLLEAVAAQLAPRIMESR
;
A
#
# COMPACT_ATOMS: atom_id res chain seq x y z
N MET A 1 12.45 28.78 -15.48
CA MET A 1 13.54 27.84 -15.18
C MET A 1 13.11 26.82 -14.10
N THR A 2 12.27 27.21 -13.19
CA THR A 2 11.68 26.32 -12.17
C THR A 2 10.80 25.22 -12.79
N SER A 3 10.15 25.50 -13.92
CA SER A 3 9.29 24.53 -14.61
C SER A 3 10.02 23.28 -15.12
N ARG A 4 11.32 23.37 -15.36
CA ARG A 4 12.11 22.20 -15.81
C ARG A 4 12.30 21.17 -14.72
N ASN A 5 12.47 21.62 -13.48
CA ASN A 5 12.65 20.71 -12.35
C ASN A 5 11.35 20.00 -11.99
N GLU A 6 10.22 20.67 -12.19
CA GLU A 6 8.92 20.07 -11.96
C GLU A 6 8.62 18.98 -13.00
N VAL A 7 8.99 19.20 -14.26
CA VAL A 7 8.77 18.21 -15.32
C VAL A 7 9.61 16.95 -15.13
N THR A 8 10.84 17.09 -14.58
CA THR A 8 11.70 15.92 -14.35
C THR A 8 11.26 15.08 -13.17
N GLN A 9 10.28 15.55 -12.36
CA GLN A 9 9.76 14.82 -11.22
C GLN A 9 8.43 14.11 -11.51
N VAL A 10 8.00 14.09 -12.78
CA VAL A 10 6.81 13.34 -13.19
C VAL A 10 7.10 11.86 -12.99
N LYS A 11 6.25 11.20 -12.20
CA LYS A 11 6.37 9.79 -11.88
C LYS A 11 6.08 8.95 -13.12
N ASP A 12 6.97 8.01 -13.40
CA ASP A 12 6.73 7.01 -14.44
C ASP A 12 6.13 5.75 -13.80
N TYR A 13 4.82 5.73 -13.68
CA TYR A 13 4.10 4.61 -13.06
C TYR A 13 4.29 3.30 -13.83
N GLY A 14 4.42 3.36 -15.15
CA GLY A 14 4.68 2.18 -15.97
C GLY A 14 6.02 1.54 -15.65
N ALA A 15 7.06 2.35 -15.54
CA ALA A 15 8.40 1.86 -15.19
C ALA A 15 8.45 1.32 -13.77
N VAL A 16 7.76 1.97 -12.83
CA VAL A 16 7.65 1.48 -11.45
C VAL A 16 6.98 0.11 -11.44
N LEU A 17 5.86 -0.04 -12.16
CA LEU A 17 5.15 -1.32 -12.23
C LEU A 17 6.03 -2.42 -12.79
N GLU A 18 6.81 -2.15 -13.84
CA GLU A 18 7.74 -3.13 -14.41
C GLU A 18 8.75 -3.61 -13.38
N ARG A 19 9.32 -2.70 -12.60
CA ARG A 19 10.30 -3.05 -11.57
C ARG A 19 9.67 -3.84 -10.43
N VAL A 20 8.47 -3.46 -10.01
CA VAL A 20 7.73 -4.22 -8.98
C VAL A 20 7.40 -5.62 -9.50
N THR A 21 6.91 -5.72 -10.73
CA THR A 21 6.55 -7.00 -11.36
C THR A 21 7.75 -7.94 -11.41
N THR A 22 8.91 -7.45 -11.83
CA THR A 22 10.15 -8.22 -11.87
C THR A 22 10.55 -8.68 -10.46
N ALA A 23 10.49 -7.78 -9.49
CA ALA A 23 10.86 -8.09 -8.10
C ALA A 23 9.95 -9.16 -7.49
N ILE A 24 8.64 -9.07 -7.73
CA ILE A 24 7.67 -10.07 -7.27
C ILE A 24 7.96 -11.43 -7.90
N ARG A 25 8.21 -11.45 -9.22
CA ARG A 25 8.45 -12.70 -9.96
C ARG A 25 9.71 -13.40 -9.49
N GLU A 26 10.77 -12.64 -9.23
CA GLU A 26 12.08 -13.19 -8.86
C GLU A 26 12.17 -13.60 -7.38
N ALA A 27 11.23 -13.18 -6.55
CA ALA A 27 11.23 -13.50 -5.13
C ALA A 27 10.99 -14.99 -4.90
N ALA A 28 11.69 -15.55 -3.92
CA ALA A 28 11.67 -16.99 -3.64
C ALA A 28 10.33 -17.50 -3.10
N ASP A 29 9.61 -16.65 -2.38
CA ASP A 29 8.33 -17.02 -1.76
C ASP A 29 7.41 -15.78 -1.63
N GLY A 30 6.19 -16.01 -1.14
CA GLY A 30 5.19 -14.95 -1.01
C GLY A 30 5.60 -13.84 -0.05
N ARG A 31 6.23 -14.17 1.07
CA ARG A 31 6.70 -13.15 2.02
C ARG A 31 7.78 -12.29 1.40
N ARG A 32 8.74 -12.90 0.71
CA ARG A 32 9.79 -12.16 0.01
C ARG A 32 9.24 -11.34 -1.15
N ALA A 33 8.20 -11.84 -1.82
CA ALA A 33 7.51 -11.09 -2.88
C ALA A 33 6.88 -9.80 -2.32
N MET A 34 6.21 -9.89 -1.17
CA MET A 34 5.65 -8.72 -0.50
C MET A 34 6.74 -7.74 -0.09
N ALA A 35 7.82 -8.23 0.53
CA ALA A 35 8.94 -7.40 0.95
C ALA A 35 9.59 -6.68 -0.24
N ALA A 36 9.77 -7.39 -1.36
CA ALA A 36 10.34 -6.83 -2.58
C ALA A 36 9.46 -5.74 -3.17
N ALA A 37 8.15 -5.99 -3.24
CA ALA A 37 7.18 -5.01 -3.75
C ALA A 37 7.20 -3.73 -2.90
N VAL A 38 7.14 -3.87 -1.59
CA VAL A 38 7.18 -2.76 -0.63
C VAL A 38 8.46 -1.95 -0.79
N GLY A 39 9.61 -2.63 -0.92
CA GLY A 39 10.91 -1.98 -1.09
C GLY A 39 11.00 -1.16 -2.37
N VAL A 40 10.55 -1.72 -3.49
CA VAL A 40 10.57 -1.01 -4.78
C VAL A 40 9.64 0.20 -4.75
N LEU A 41 8.41 0.02 -4.26
CA LEU A 41 7.44 1.13 -4.17
C LEU A 41 7.99 2.28 -3.31
N LYS A 42 8.52 1.98 -2.13
CA LYS A 42 9.07 2.99 -1.24
C LYS A 42 10.27 3.71 -1.86
N GLY A 43 11.14 2.96 -2.54
CA GLY A 43 12.35 3.51 -3.13
C GLY A 43 12.11 4.33 -4.40
N GLU A 44 11.09 3.98 -5.19
CA GLU A 44 10.87 4.57 -6.51
C GLU A 44 9.89 5.74 -6.48
N VAL A 45 8.99 5.81 -5.50
CA VAL A 45 7.96 6.85 -5.45
C VAL A 45 8.21 7.75 -4.24
N PRO A 46 8.73 8.97 -4.44
CA PRO A 46 9.11 9.85 -3.33
C PRO A 46 7.99 10.21 -2.37
N ASP A 47 6.74 10.29 -2.85
CA ASP A 47 5.60 10.64 -2.00
C ASP A 47 5.13 9.50 -1.10
N TYR A 48 5.64 8.28 -1.32
CA TYR A 48 5.29 7.14 -0.47
C TYR A 48 6.20 7.15 0.74
N SER A 49 5.73 7.77 1.82
CA SER A 49 6.50 7.95 3.05
C SER A 49 6.58 6.67 3.88
N TRP A 50 5.53 5.87 3.84
CA TRP A 50 5.46 4.56 4.50
C TRP A 50 4.69 3.60 3.60
N VAL A 51 5.25 2.41 3.39
CA VAL A 51 4.64 1.36 2.55
C VAL A 51 4.65 0.05 3.32
N GLY A 52 3.50 -0.58 3.45
CA GLY A 52 3.40 -1.86 4.12
C GLY A 52 2.30 -2.75 3.56
N VAL A 53 2.37 -4.02 3.92
CA VAL A 53 1.34 -5.02 3.61
C VAL A 53 0.80 -5.56 4.92
N TYR A 54 -0.52 -5.52 5.07
CA TYR A 54 -1.22 -6.22 6.14
C TYR A 54 -1.81 -7.51 5.59
N LEU A 55 -1.73 -8.58 6.34
CA LEU A 55 -2.34 -9.86 6.00
C LEU A 55 -3.54 -10.11 6.90
N LEU A 56 -4.63 -10.59 6.31
CA LEU A 56 -5.83 -10.92 7.07
C LEU A 56 -5.64 -12.26 7.78
N ASP A 57 -5.81 -12.26 9.10
CA ASP A 57 -5.75 -13.44 9.95
C ASP A 57 -7.03 -13.46 10.79
N GLY A 58 -7.99 -14.29 10.38
CA GLY A 58 -9.31 -14.29 11.01
C GLY A 58 -10.00 -12.94 10.85
N ASN A 59 -10.22 -12.26 11.97
CA ASN A 59 -10.87 -10.95 12.01
C ASN A 59 -9.90 -9.79 12.21
N GLU A 60 -8.60 -10.04 12.07
CA GLU A 60 -7.57 -9.03 12.26
C GLU A 60 -6.66 -8.90 11.06
N LEU A 61 -6.24 -7.67 10.79
CA LEU A 61 -5.16 -7.38 9.84
C LEU A 61 -3.85 -7.37 10.63
N VAL A 62 -2.90 -8.18 10.20
CA VAL A 62 -1.60 -8.33 10.86
C VAL A 62 -0.52 -7.74 9.97
N LEU A 63 0.30 -6.86 10.52
CA LEU A 63 1.36 -6.20 9.77
C LEU A 63 2.39 -7.22 9.29
N GLY A 64 2.59 -7.25 7.98
CA GLY A 64 3.64 -8.00 7.30
C GLY A 64 4.82 -7.10 6.94
N PRO A 65 5.47 -7.33 5.80
CA PRO A 65 6.61 -6.51 5.38
C PRO A 65 6.21 -5.04 5.22
N PHE A 66 7.08 -4.15 5.70
CA PHE A 66 6.89 -2.71 5.54
C PHE A 66 8.24 -2.00 5.46
N VAL A 67 8.24 -0.79 4.91
CA VAL A 67 9.38 0.13 4.89
C VAL A 67 8.91 1.51 5.34
N GLY A 68 9.60 2.06 6.32
CA GLY A 68 9.28 3.35 6.93
C GLY A 68 9.42 3.28 8.44
N LYS A 69 8.89 4.28 9.13
CA LYS A 69 8.93 4.30 10.59
C LYS A 69 8.13 3.15 11.18
N PRO A 70 8.55 2.55 12.30
CA PRO A 70 7.76 1.52 12.95
C PRO A 70 6.33 2.00 13.26
N SER A 71 5.35 1.15 12.93
CA SER A 71 3.94 1.46 13.18
C SER A 71 3.52 0.92 14.54
N PRO A 72 2.75 1.68 15.35
CA PRO A 72 2.15 1.14 16.56
C PRO A 72 1.01 0.16 16.27
N HIS A 73 0.48 0.16 15.05
CA HIS A 73 -0.65 -0.68 14.65
C HIS A 73 -0.15 -1.94 13.94
N THR A 74 0.27 -2.94 14.72
CA THR A 74 0.73 -4.23 14.20
C THR A 74 -0.41 -5.22 14.02
N ARG A 75 -1.53 -5.01 14.72
CA ARG A 75 -2.77 -5.78 14.57
C ARG A 75 -3.96 -4.81 14.58
N ILE A 76 -4.78 -4.88 13.55
CA ILE A 76 -5.94 -4.00 13.39
C ILE A 76 -7.18 -4.86 13.22
N PRO A 77 -8.15 -4.79 14.15
CA PRO A 77 -9.42 -5.50 13.99
C PRO A 77 -10.17 -4.99 12.76
N LEU A 78 -10.85 -5.89 12.04
CA LEU A 78 -11.74 -5.49 10.96
C LEU A 78 -12.79 -4.51 11.52
N GLY A 79 -13.12 -3.50 10.76
CA GLY A 79 -14.05 -2.46 11.19
C GLY A 79 -13.38 -1.29 11.90
N ARG A 80 -12.06 -1.31 12.09
CA ARG A 80 -11.32 -0.19 12.68
C ARG A 80 -10.33 0.40 11.67
N GLY A 81 -10.25 1.73 11.66
CA GLY A 81 -9.34 2.44 10.81
C GLY A 81 -9.72 2.41 9.33
N ILE A 82 -8.93 3.07 8.52
CA ILE A 82 -9.09 3.07 7.05
C ILE A 82 -8.76 1.67 6.51
N CYS A 83 -7.75 1.01 7.06
CA CYS A 83 -7.38 -0.36 6.70
C CYS A 83 -8.54 -1.33 6.96
N GLY A 84 -9.17 -1.26 8.13
CA GLY A 84 -10.32 -2.09 8.44
C GLY A 84 -11.50 -1.84 7.50
N ALA A 85 -11.75 -0.58 7.17
CA ALA A 85 -12.82 -0.20 6.23
C ALA A 85 -12.55 -0.74 4.82
N ALA A 86 -11.33 -0.62 4.32
CA ALA A 86 -10.97 -1.13 2.98
C ALA A 86 -11.15 -2.64 2.89
N ALA A 87 -10.75 -3.39 3.92
CA ALA A 87 -10.90 -4.83 3.96
C ALA A 87 -12.38 -5.24 4.01
N THR A 88 -13.18 -4.54 4.81
CA THR A 88 -14.62 -4.83 4.95
C THR A 88 -15.38 -4.50 3.68
N GLU A 89 -15.10 -3.36 3.06
CA GLU A 89 -15.77 -2.92 1.84
C GLU A 89 -15.19 -3.56 0.58
N LYS A 90 -14.04 -4.20 0.68
CA LYS A 90 -13.33 -4.89 -0.43
C LYS A 90 -13.08 -3.93 -1.60
N THR A 91 -12.69 -2.72 -1.28
CA THR A 91 -12.44 -1.68 -2.27
C THR A 91 -11.28 -0.80 -1.84
N THR A 92 -10.60 -0.21 -2.83
CA THR A 92 -9.54 0.77 -2.58
C THR A 92 -10.14 2.02 -1.95
N ILE A 93 -9.49 2.51 -0.90
CA ILE A 93 -9.85 3.77 -0.25
C ILE A 93 -8.69 4.75 -0.37
N ILE A 94 -8.97 5.95 -0.87
CA ILE A 94 -8.03 7.05 -0.93
C ILE A 94 -8.52 8.14 0.00
N VAL A 95 -7.66 8.59 0.91
CA VAL A 95 -7.97 9.67 1.85
C VAL A 95 -6.99 10.82 1.61
N ASP A 96 -7.51 11.94 1.12
CA ASP A 96 -6.70 13.12 0.77
C ASP A 96 -6.20 13.86 2.00
N ASP A 97 -6.97 13.84 3.08
CA ASP A 97 -6.60 14.44 4.37
C ASP A 97 -7.05 13.52 5.50
N VAL A 98 -6.09 12.80 6.08
CA VAL A 98 -6.39 11.82 7.14
C VAL A 98 -6.94 12.47 8.40
N ASN A 99 -6.59 13.71 8.68
CA ASN A 99 -7.08 14.43 9.86
C ASN A 99 -8.55 14.81 9.75
N ALA A 100 -9.10 14.82 8.53
CA ALA A 100 -10.50 15.07 8.26
C ALA A 100 -11.34 13.78 8.24
N ASP A 101 -10.73 12.61 8.24
CA ASP A 101 -11.43 11.33 8.16
C ASP A 101 -11.56 10.72 9.58
N PRO A 102 -12.80 10.53 10.07
CA PRO A 102 -13.02 9.99 11.42
C PRO A 102 -12.57 8.55 11.59
N ARG A 103 -12.32 7.80 10.51
CA ARG A 103 -11.85 6.41 10.55
C ARG A 103 -10.36 6.32 10.80
N TYR A 104 -9.59 7.42 10.65
CA TYR A 104 -8.14 7.38 10.68
C TYR A 104 -7.59 6.95 12.04
N LEU A 105 -6.70 5.92 12.03
CA LEU A 105 -5.90 5.51 13.16
C LEU A 105 -4.50 6.08 12.97
N ALA A 106 -4.13 7.04 13.79
CA ALA A 106 -2.87 7.75 13.64
C ALA A 106 -1.67 6.83 13.85
N CYS A 107 -0.86 6.64 12.79
CA CYS A 107 0.42 5.92 12.85
C CYS A 107 1.58 6.89 13.07
N SER A 108 1.44 8.12 12.60
CA SER A 108 2.44 9.18 12.69
C SER A 108 1.74 10.52 12.63
N ILE A 109 2.25 11.49 13.38
CA ILE A 109 1.74 12.87 13.34
C ILE A 109 2.05 13.55 11.99
N GLU A 110 3.00 13.02 11.23
CA GLU A 110 3.43 13.58 9.95
C GLU A 110 2.55 13.12 8.79
N THR A 111 1.81 12.03 8.94
CA THR A 111 0.95 11.49 7.87
C THR A 111 -0.17 12.46 7.54
N ARG A 112 -0.33 12.75 6.25
CA ARG A 112 -1.36 13.66 5.73
C ARG A 112 -2.38 12.96 4.86
N SER A 113 -1.96 12.00 4.05
CA SER A 113 -2.86 11.25 3.17
C SER A 113 -2.53 9.77 3.20
N GLU A 114 -3.47 8.95 2.76
CA GLU A 114 -3.34 7.50 2.80
C GLU A 114 -4.08 6.85 1.62
N ILE A 115 -3.54 5.76 1.11
CA ILE A 115 -4.24 4.86 0.19
C ILE A 115 -4.13 3.43 0.72
N VAL A 116 -5.26 2.73 0.72
CA VAL A 116 -5.32 1.32 1.10
C VAL A 116 -5.95 0.53 -0.04
N VAL A 117 -5.27 -0.52 -0.49
CA VAL A 117 -5.69 -1.33 -1.63
C VAL A 117 -5.82 -2.78 -1.19
N PRO A 118 -7.02 -3.36 -1.21
CA PRO A 118 -7.20 -4.77 -0.86
C PRO A 118 -6.47 -5.70 -1.83
N ILE A 119 -5.90 -6.78 -1.28
CA ILE A 119 -5.32 -7.88 -2.07
C ILE A 119 -6.36 -8.99 -2.07
N MET A 120 -6.90 -9.30 -3.24
CA MET A 120 -8.05 -10.20 -3.38
C MET A 120 -7.70 -11.48 -4.11
N ALA A 121 -8.26 -12.59 -3.64
CA ALA A 121 -8.34 -13.84 -4.39
C ALA A 121 -9.83 -14.11 -4.65
N GLY A 122 -10.30 -13.74 -5.85
CA GLY A 122 -11.74 -13.72 -6.12
C GLY A 122 -12.45 -12.73 -5.20
N ALA A 123 -13.40 -13.22 -4.44
CA ALA A 123 -14.15 -12.40 -3.46
C ALA A 123 -13.52 -12.42 -2.05
N GLU A 124 -12.44 -13.17 -1.87
CA GLU A 124 -11.77 -13.30 -0.57
C GLU A 124 -10.67 -12.25 -0.42
N VAL A 125 -10.68 -11.54 0.70
CA VAL A 125 -9.61 -10.61 1.05
C VAL A 125 -8.47 -11.41 1.70
N LEU A 126 -7.26 -11.30 1.12
CA LEU A 126 -6.05 -11.93 1.68
C LEU A 126 -5.31 -10.98 2.60
N GLY A 127 -5.44 -9.70 2.33
CA GLY A 127 -4.73 -8.64 3.03
C GLY A 127 -4.91 -7.34 2.27
N GLU A 128 -3.96 -6.41 2.45
CA GLU A 128 -4.01 -5.13 1.76
C GLU A 128 -2.65 -4.46 1.70
N ILE A 129 -2.48 -3.59 0.70
CA ILE A 129 -1.35 -2.67 0.61
C ILE A 129 -1.79 -1.37 1.27
N ASP A 130 -1.00 -0.88 2.23
CA ASP A 130 -1.25 0.37 2.93
C ASP A 130 -0.08 1.33 2.69
N ILE A 131 -0.36 2.51 2.19
CA ILE A 131 0.66 3.52 1.93
C ILE A 131 0.23 4.85 2.53
N ASP A 132 1.13 5.44 3.32
CA ASP A 132 0.96 6.76 3.91
C ASP A 132 1.89 7.76 3.23
N SER A 133 1.43 9.00 3.10
CA SER A 133 2.24 10.11 2.64
C SER A 133 2.21 11.26 3.65
N ASP A 134 3.36 11.91 3.81
CA ASP A 134 3.46 13.13 4.60
C ASP A 134 2.92 14.35 3.83
N ARG A 135 2.51 14.14 2.59
CA ARG A 135 1.90 15.17 1.74
C ARG A 135 0.41 14.93 1.63
N GLN A 136 -0.37 16.02 1.76
CA GLN A 136 -1.82 15.99 1.58
C GLN A 136 -2.16 15.68 0.11
N ALA A 137 -3.21 14.90 -0.12
CA ALA A 137 -3.71 14.56 -1.45
C ALA A 137 -2.61 13.97 -2.38
N ALA A 138 -1.75 13.10 -1.82
CA ALA A 138 -0.62 12.52 -2.57
C ALA A 138 -1.06 11.45 -3.57
N PHE A 139 -2.24 10.87 -3.41
CA PHE A 139 -2.68 9.71 -4.17
C PHE A 139 -3.80 10.03 -5.14
N GLY A 140 -3.64 9.64 -6.40
CA GLY A 140 -4.63 9.84 -7.44
C GLY A 140 -4.95 8.55 -8.18
N ALA A 141 -5.63 8.68 -9.32
CA ALA A 141 -6.08 7.54 -10.13
C ALA A 141 -4.92 6.66 -10.61
N GLU A 142 -3.76 7.26 -10.89
CA GLU A 142 -2.60 6.49 -11.36
C GLU A 142 -1.97 5.67 -10.25
N ASP A 143 -1.93 6.20 -9.02
CA ASP A 143 -1.49 5.43 -7.84
C ASP A 143 -2.41 4.25 -7.62
N LYS A 144 -3.72 4.47 -7.71
CA LYS A 144 -4.72 3.42 -7.56
C LYS A 144 -4.50 2.31 -8.60
N ARG A 145 -4.32 2.66 -9.88
CA ARG A 145 -4.08 1.67 -10.94
C ARG A 145 -2.80 0.88 -10.71
N LEU A 146 -1.71 1.58 -10.37
CA LEU A 146 -0.44 0.93 -10.05
C LEU A 146 -0.60 -0.08 -8.93
N LEU A 147 -1.17 0.35 -7.82
CA LEU A 147 -1.25 -0.47 -6.61
C LEU A 147 -2.26 -1.60 -6.74
N GLU A 148 -3.34 -1.41 -7.47
CA GLU A 148 -4.29 -2.50 -7.77
C GLU A 148 -3.62 -3.56 -8.67
N ALA A 149 -2.78 -3.15 -9.61
CA ALA A 149 -2.00 -4.11 -10.41
C ALA A 149 -0.98 -4.87 -9.56
N VAL A 150 -0.31 -4.19 -8.65
CA VAL A 150 0.62 -4.83 -7.69
C VAL A 150 -0.13 -5.82 -6.79
N ALA A 151 -1.29 -5.42 -6.26
CA ALA A 151 -2.11 -6.28 -5.41
C ALA A 151 -2.54 -7.54 -6.15
N ALA A 152 -2.93 -7.42 -7.43
CA ALA A 152 -3.31 -8.56 -8.26
C ALA A 152 -2.15 -9.55 -8.46
N GLN A 153 -0.92 -9.05 -8.53
CA GLN A 153 0.27 -9.90 -8.66
C GLN A 153 0.68 -10.54 -7.34
N LEU A 154 0.45 -9.87 -6.22
CA LEU A 154 0.78 -10.41 -4.90
C LEU A 154 -0.18 -11.52 -4.48
N ALA A 155 -1.45 -11.45 -4.87
CA ALA A 155 -2.46 -12.42 -4.44
C ALA A 155 -2.04 -13.89 -4.67
N PRO A 156 -1.63 -14.32 -5.89
CA PRO A 156 -1.22 -15.72 -6.08
C PRO A 156 0.03 -16.08 -5.29
N ARG A 157 0.95 -15.13 -5.09
CA ARG A 157 2.17 -15.38 -4.32
C ARG A 157 1.88 -15.56 -2.83
N ILE A 158 0.90 -14.83 -2.29
CA ILE A 158 0.43 -15.00 -0.92
C ILE A 158 -0.26 -16.36 -0.76
N MET A 159 -1.07 -16.74 -1.73
CA MET A 159 -1.77 -18.05 -1.72
C MET A 159 -0.81 -19.23 -1.69
N GLU A 160 0.34 -19.13 -2.36
CA GLU A 160 1.36 -20.17 -2.33
C GLU A 160 1.88 -20.47 -0.92
N SER A 161 1.84 -19.48 -0.03
CA SER A 161 2.39 -19.56 1.33
C SER A 161 1.37 -20.04 2.37
N ARG A 162 0.18 -20.35 1.94
CA ARG A 162 -0.92 -20.82 2.81
C ARG A 162 -0.90 -22.33 3.01
#